data_4cfb7794772f9cb230ffd5faf11828c6
#
_entry.id   4cfb7794772f9cb230ffd5faf11828c6
#
_cell.length_a   1.000
_cell.length_b   1.000
_cell.length_c   1.000
_cell.angle_alpha   90.00
_cell.angle_beta   90.00
_cell.angle_gamma   90.00
#
_symmetry.space_group_name_H-M   'P 1'
#
loop_
_entity.id
_entity.type
_entity.pdbx_description
1 polymer ?
#
loop_
_entity_poly.entity_id
_entity_poly.type
_entity_poly.pdbx_seq_one_letter_code
_entity_poly.pdbx_strand_id
1 'polypeptide(L)'
;MSWKPPRVLTPRSILPALAVMLVLAAGAAAHANKPVPFGDRVAGPADADATPVNSQSVSSADLDLRVVGPGLEAYHHQTGERAWTYRREGAEALYLAMAGDNAIVVWDDGLVTSVRPGDHEVRWHRAVPGLADYLRADGEPGADKRTDAQRKDTAKQRAAAALHTVQRDGSPWLAVVTPNLTMGLRDADGDLRYNDRPSNGCLYDPLRTVHTDYAVLIPRTCTNSSGVAVSGGITGYRLDSNGWSMITGPAATVKVLDRSRVEITDGPIVPPKVFDTKAAAPETACTSVDAPFAAVRPQGGCTDPSASPTASAPATQAAPTTQATPTGSATDQTAAPQQ
;
A
#
# COMPACT_ATOMS: atom_id res chain seq x y z
N MET A 1 69.87 -31.64 -13.69
CA MET A 1 68.51 -31.33 -13.22
C MET A 1 68.25 -32.13 -11.94
N SER A 2 68.25 -31.47 -10.79
CA SER A 2 68.07 -32.15 -9.49
C SER A 2 66.57 -32.22 -9.18
N TRP A 3 66.03 -33.41 -9.14
CA TRP A 3 64.61 -33.66 -8.81
C TRP A 3 64.46 -33.65 -7.30
N LYS A 4 63.76 -32.63 -6.75
CA LYS A 4 63.39 -32.59 -5.33
C LYS A 4 62.15 -33.46 -5.15
N PRO A 5 62.18 -34.45 -4.25
CA PRO A 5 60.96 -35.28 -3.98
C PRO A 5 59.87 -34.42 -3.36
N PRO A 6 58.60 -34.75 -3.62
CA PRO A 6 57.47 -34.03 -3.04
C PRO A 6 57.49 -34.20 -1.49
N ARG A 7 57.26 -33.08 -0.78
CA ARG A 7 57.17 -33.09 0.69
C ARG A 7 55.94 -33.92 1.10
N VAL A 8 56.18 -35.04 1.72
CA VAL A 8 55.16 -35.90 2.33
C VAL A 8 54.57 -35.10 3.53
N LEU A 9 53.33 -34.70 3.46
CA LEU A 9 52.60 -34.04 4.52
C LEU A 9 52.52 -35.01 5.74
N THR A 10 53.10 -34.63 6.84
CA THR A 10 53.05 -35.43 8.08
C THR A 10 51.63 -35.45 8.64
N PRO A 11 51.14 -36.55 9.27
CA PRO A 11 49.80 -36.64 9.82
C PRO A 11 49.45 -35.54 10.84
N ARG A 12 50.46 -34.92 11.45
CA ARG A 12 50.29 -33.78 12.39
C ARG A 12 49.90 -32.49 11.72
N SER A 13 50.15 -32.30 10.43
CA SER A 13 49.72 -31.08 9.68
C SER A 13 48.35 -31.26 8.98
N ILE A 14 47.88 -32.49 8.86
CA ILE A 14 46.58 -32.78 8.19
C ILE A 14 45.43 -32.54 9.14
N LEU A 15 45.57 -32.84 10.44
CA LEU A 15 44.50 -32.66 11.45
C LEU A 15 44.02 -31.21 11.59
N PRO A 16 44.87 -30.17 11.72
CA PRO A 16 44.41 -28.79 11.81
C PRO A 16 43.78 -28.31 10.49
N ALA A 17 44.26 -28.77 9.33
CA ALA A 17 43.66 -28.40 8.03
C ALA A 17 42.25 -29.01 7.87
N LEU A 18 42.05 -30.24 8.29
CA LEU A 18 40.72 -30.89 8.32
C LEU A 18 39.76 -30.17 9.29
N ALA A 19 40.25 -29.77 10.47
CA ALA A 19 39.46 -29.03 11.44
C ALA A 19 38.98 -27.66 10.87
N VAL A 20 39.86 -26.93 10.18
CA VAL A 20 39.52 -25.65 9.54
C VAL A 20 38.49 -25.87 8.41
N MET A 21 38.68 -26.90 7.59
CA MET A 21 37.71 -27.23 6.52
C MET A 21 36.33 -27.63 7.08
N LEU A 22 36.28 -28.36 8.18
CA LEU A 22 35.03 -28.72 8.85
C LEU A 22 34.32 -27.49 9.44
N VAL A 23 35.06 -26.57 10.05
CA VAL A 23 34.50 -25.32 10.58
C VAL A 23 33.96 -24.44 9.44
N LEU A 24 34.70 -24.33 8.33
CA LEU A 24 34.24 -23.58 7.15
C LEU A 24 33.01 -24.23 6.51
N ALA A 25 32.97 -25.54 6.38
CA ALA A 25 31.82 -26.29 5.87
C ALA A 25 30.61 -26.14 6.79
N ALA A 26 30.79 -26.25 8.09
CA ALA A 26 29.71 -26.02 9.07
C ALA A 26 29.19 -24.57 9.07
N GLY A 27 30.10 -23.59 8.92
CA GLY A 27 29.76 -22.18 8.79
C GLY A 27 28.98 -21.90 7.50
N ALA A 28 29.39 -22.49 6.38
CA ALA A 28 28.70 -22.38 5.12
C ALA A 28 27.32 -23.04 5.16
N ALA A 29 27.21 -24.24 5.77
CA ALA A 29 25.94 -24.91 5.95
C ALA A 29 24.99 -24.13 6.89
N ALA A 30 25.51 -23.58 7.99
CA ALA A 30 24.73 -22.73 8.89
C ALA A 30 24.26 -21.44 8.22
N HIS A 31 25.06 -20.88 7.31
CA HIS A 31 24.67 -19.68 6.54
C HIS A 31 23.63 -20.02 5.48
N ALA A 32 23.77 -21.15 4.79
CA ALA A 32 22.82 -21.61 3.79
C ALA A 32 21.45 -22.03 4.40
N ASN A 33 21.44 -22.46 5.67
CA ASN A 33 20.24 -22.86 6.40
C ASN A 33 19.68 -21.78 7.32
N LYS A 34 20.17 -20.53 7.24
CA LYS A 34 19.50 -19.43 7.93
C LYS A 34 18.10 -19.28 7.39
N PRO A 35 17.05 -19.30 8.26
CA PRO A 35 15.71 -19.03 7.81
C PRO A 35 15.71 -17.64 7.17
N VAL A 36 15.32 -17.60 5.90
CA VAL A 36 15.14 -16.32 5.19
C VAL A 36 13.96 -15.62 5.84
N PRO A 37 14.10 -14.37 6.26
CA PRO A 37 12.99 -13.61 6.81
C PRO A 37 11.78 -13.71 5.85
N PHE A 38 10.59 -13.93 6.40
CA PHE A 38 9.33 -14.08 5.65
C PHE A 38 9.24 -15.28 4.70
N GLY A 39 10.19 -16.22 4.73
CA GLY A 39 10.19 -17.42 3.88
C GLY A 39 10.42 -17.14 2.40
N ASP A 40 11.08 -16.05 2.05
CA ASP A 40 11.33 -15.64 0.68
C ASP A 40 12.24 -16.63 -0.05
N ARG A 41 11.85 -16.97 -1.27
CA ARG A 41 12.63 -17.79 -2.19
C ARG A 41 12.61 -17.17 -3.56
N VAL A 42 13.76 -16.68 -3.99
CA VAL A 42 13.98 -16.20 -5.37
C VAL A 42 14.84 -17.21 -6.09
N ALA A 43 14.40 -17.66 -7.25
CA ALA A 43 15.13 -18.60 -8.09
C ALA A 43 15.28 -18.03 -9.51
N GLY A 44 16.44 -18.28 -10.12
CA GLY A 44 16.72 -17.92 -11.50
C GLY A 44 15.94 -18.78 -12.53
N PRO A 45 16.33 -18.75 -13.79
CA PRO A 45 15.58 -19.33 -14.93
C PRO A 45 15.51 -20.86 -14.98
N ALA A 46 16.10 -21.56 -14.03
CA ALA A 46 16.08 -23.04 -14.03
C ALA A 46 14.66 -23.58 -13.89
N ASP A 47 14.31 -24.52 -14.76
CA ASP A 47 13.11 -25.37 -14.79
C ASP A 47 11.80 -24.68 -15.21
N ALA A 48 11.70 -24.50 -16.54
CA ALA A 48 10.52 -23.96 -17.21
C ALA A 48 9.51 -25.06 -17.56
N ASP A 49 8.67 -25.49 -16.61
CA ASP A 49 7.63 -26.50 -16.89
C ASP A 49 6.17 -25.97 -16.81
N ALA A 50 5.94 -24.68 -16.85
CA ALA A 50 4.58 -24.20 -16.80
C ALA A 50 4.28 -23.18 -17.89
N THR A 51 3.51 -23.59 -18.89
CA THR A 51 2.78 -22.65 -19.75
C THR A 51 1.79 -21.90 -18.88
N PRO A 52 1.87 -20.57 -18.77
CA PRO A 52 0.99 -19.82 -17.88
C PRO A 52 -0.42 -19.83 -18.43
N VAL A 53 -1.33 -20.41 -17.66
CA VAL A 53 -2.77 -20.39 -17.94
C VAL A 53 -3.34 -19.12 -17.31
N ASN A 54 -3.94 -18.25 -18.11
CA ASN A 54 -4.78 -17.08 -17.72
C ASN A 54 -4.47 -16.48 -16.34
N SER A 55 -3.29 -15.91 -16.18
CA SER A 55 -2.87 -15.24 -14.96
C SER A 55 -2.90 -13.73 -15.16
N GLN A 56 -3.22 -13.00 -14.10
CA GLN A 56 -3.03 -11.55 -14.08
C GLN A 56 -1.57 -11.25 -14.41
N SER A 57 -1.35 -10.39 -15.39
CA SER A 57 0.00 -9.95 -15.77
C SER A 57 0.11 -8.43 -15.67
N VAL A 58 1.28 -7.97 -15.28
CA VAL A 58 1.71 -6.58 -15.36
C VAL A 58 3.06 -6.53 -16.05
N SER A 59 3.35 -5.45 -16.76
CA SER A 59 4.59 -5.30 -17.50
C SER A 59 5.50 -4.26 -16.86
N SER A 60 6.77 -4.58 -16.74
CA SER A 60 7.86 -3.62 -16.53
C SER A 60 8.66 -3.47 -17.83
N ALA A 61 9.67 -2.60 -17.87
CA ALA A 61 10.38 -2.25 -19.11
C ALA A 61 10.75 -3.45 -20.01
N ASP A 62 11.27 -4.55 -19.42
CA ASP A 62 11.78 -5.70 -20.18
C ASP A 62 11.11 -7.03 -19.79
N LEU A 63 10.23 -7.02 -18.77
CA LEU A 63 9.67 -8.23 -18.18
C LEU A 63 8.14 -8.17 -18.05
N ASP A 64 7.51 -9.28 -18.35
CA ASP A 64 6.13 -9.57 -17.98
C ASP A 64 6.09 -10.35 -16.67
N LEU A 65 5.41 -9.79 -15.67
CA LEU A 65 5.24 -10.43 -14.38
C LEU A 65 3.85 -11.03 -14.27
N ARG A 66 3.76 -12.23 -13.71
CA ARG A 66 2.49 -12.97 -13.57
C ARG A 66 2.42 -13.66 -12.23
N VAL A 67 1.22 -13.71 -11.65
CA VAL A 67 0.94 -14.60 -10.51
C VAL A 67 0.71 -16.00 -11.07
N VAL A 68 1.61 -16.94 -10.77
CA VAL A 68 1.53 -18.33 -11.25
C VAL A 68 1.61 -19.27 -10.06
N GLY A 69 0.58 -20.09 -9.88
CA GLY A 69 0.50 -20.96 -8.70
C GLY A 69 0.60 -20.16 -7.40
N PRO A 70 1.49 -20.51 -6.48
CA PRO A 70 1.63 -19.83 -5.19
C PRO A 70 2.56 -18.60 -5.24
N GLY A 71 3.09 -18.21 -6.41
CA GLY A 71 4.14 -17.18 -6.47
C GLY A 71 4.02 -16.22 -7.64
N LEU A 72 5.09 -15.46 -7.81
CA LEU A 72 5.30 -14.52 -8.90
C LEU A 72 6.33 -15.11 -9.86
N GLU A 73 6.10 -14.99 -11.15
CA GLU A 73 7.04 -15.35 -12.21
C GLU A 73 7.24 -14.17 -13.16
N ALA A 74 8.48 -13.97 -13.59
CA ALA A 74 8.84 -12.96 -14.56
C ALA A 74 9.32 -13.61 -15.86
N TYR A 75 8.92 -13.03 -16.98
CA TYR A 75 9.22 -13.52 -18.32
C TYR A 75 9.78 -12.40 -19.18
N HIS A 76 10.78 -12.69 -20.00
CA HIS A 76 11.30 -11.75 -20.98
C HIS A 76 10.25 -11.46 -22.06
N HIS A 77 9.95 -10.19 -22.32
CA HIS A 77 8.98 -9.77 -23.34
C HIS A 77 9.28 -10.35 -24.72
N GLN A 78 10.56 -10.36 -25.10
CA GLN A 78 10.96 -10.71 -26.45
C GLN A 78 10.98 -12.22 -26.69
N THR A 79 11.44 -13.00 -25.72
CA THR A 79 11.62 -14.45 -25.86
C THR A 79 10.51 -15.25 -25.23
N GLY A 80 9.76 -14.69 -24.29
CA GLY A 80 8.79 -15.40 -23.48
C GLY A 80 9.42 -16.38 -22.49
N GLU A 81 10.76 -16.39 -22.38
CA GLU A 81 11.46 -17.24 -21.43
C GLU A 81 11.34 -16.71 -20.02
N ARG A 82 11.21 -17.63 -19.07
CA ARG A 82 11.14 -17.27 -17.66
C ARG A 82 12.49 -16.74 -17.18
N ALA A 83 12.50 -15.50 -16.68
CA ALA A 83 13.67 -14.85 -16.15
C ALA A 83 13.96 -15.27 -14.70
N TRP A 84 12.91 -15.28 -13.85
CA TRP A 84 13.02 -15.65 -12.44
C TRP A 84 11.65 -15.98 -11.84
N THR A 85 11.68 -16.58 -10.65
CA THR A 85 10.49 -16.82 -9.81
C THR A 85 10.70 -16.28 -8.42
N TYR A 86 9.60 -15.80 -7.80
CA TYR A 86 9.56 -15.41 -6.40
C TYR A 86 8.40 -16.10 -5.70
N ARG A 87 8.69 -16.77 -4.60
CA ARG A 87 7.71 -17.47 -3.77
C ARG A 87 7.97 -17.20 -2.31
N ARG A 88 6.93 -17.29 -1.50
CA ARG A 88 7.04 -17.29 -0.04
C ARG A 88 6.61 -18.66 0.50
N GLU A 89 7.37 -19.17 1.45
CA GLU A 89 7.05 -20.45 2.08
C GLU A 89 5.78 -20.33 2.91
N GLY A 90 4.80 -21.22 2.65
CA GLY A 90 3.53 -21.24 3.37
C GLY A 90 2.54 -20.14 3.01
N ALA A 91 2.81 -19.31 1.97
CA ALA A 91 1.92 -18.27 1.51
C ALA A 91 1.64 -18.36 0.00
N GLU A 92 0.49 -17.86 -0.43
CA GLU A 92 0.06 -17.81 -1.82
C GLU A 92 -0.10 -16.36 -2.29
N ALA A 93 0.50 -16.03 -3.45
CA ALA A 93 0.30 -14.74 -4.12
C ALA A 93 -1.13 -14.66 -4.67
N LEU A 94 -1.87 -13.61 -4.31
CA LEU A 94 -3.26 -13.43 -4.74
C LEU A 94 -3.42 -12.35 -5.81
N TYR A 95 -2.66 -11.26 -5.70
CA TYR A 95 -2.79 -10.11 -6.57
C TYR A 95 -1.45 -9.41 -6.79
N LEU A 96 -1.32 -8.82 -7.98
CA LEU A 96 -0.12 -8.15 -8.44
C LEU A 96 -0.48 -6.81 -9.08
N ALA A 97 0.22 -5.74 -8.72
CA ALA A 97 0.12 -4.44 -9.35
C ALA A 97 1.51 -3.81 -9.48
N MET A 98 1.66 -2.85 -10.40
CA MET A 98 2.87 -2.03 -10.48
C MET A 98 2.68 -0.73 -9.69
N ALA A 99 3.74 -0.33 -8.97
CA ALA A 99 3.88 1.01 -8.41
C ALA A 99 5.26 1.53 -8.83
N GLY A 100 5.29 2.48 -9.77
CA GLY A 100 6.53 2.87 -10.44
C GLY A 100 7.23 1.67 -11.09
N ASP A 101 8.48 1.45 -10.72
CA ASP A 101 9.31 0.35 -11.24
C ASP A 101 9.21 -0.93 -10.40
N ASN A 102 8.42 -0.92 -9.33
CA ASN A 102 8.29 -2.06 -8.42
C ASN A 102 6.98 -2.83 -8.65
N ALA A 103 7.06 -4.13 -8.51
CA ALA A 103 5.93 -5.04 -8.48
C ALA A 103 5.46 -5.21 -7.03
N ILE A 104 4.19 -4.91 -6.77
CA ILE A 104 3.58 -5.02 -5.45
C ILE A 104 2.71 -6.26 -5.43
N VAL A 105 3.01 -7.17 -4.53
CA VAL A 105 2.31 -8.46 -4.39
C VAL A 105 1.53 -8.51 -3.08
N VAL A 106 0.27 -8.87 -3.15
CA VAL A 106 -0.59 -9.16 -1.98
C VAL A 106 -0.63 -10.67 -1.78
N TRP A 107 -0.33 -11.11 -0.56
CA TRP A 107 -0.31 -12.52 -0.17
C TRP A 107 -1.53 -12.87 0.69
N ASP A 108 -1.91 -14.14 0.69
CA ASP A 108 -3.08 -14.67 1.41
C ASP A 108 -2.96 -14.54 2.94
N ASP A 109 -1.73 -14.46 3.46
CA ASP A 109 -1.44 -14.22 4.88
C ASP A 109 -1.53 -12.74 5.30
N GLY A 110 -1.91 -11.85 4.37
CA GLY A 110 -2.05 -10.41 4.62
C GLY A 110 -0.75 -9.61 4.58
N LEU A 111 0.33 -10.22 4.08
CA LEU A 111 1.56 -9.50 3.80
C LEU A 111 1.48 -8.84 2.42
N VAL A 112 2.04 -7.65 2.31
CA VAL A 112 2.29 -6.95 1.04
C VAL A 112 3.79 -6.85 0.86
N THR A 113 4.28 -7.22 -0.32
CA THR A 113 5.72 -7.14 -0.65
C THR A 113 5.95 -6.31 -1.88
N SER A 114 7.07 -5.61 -1.91
CA SER A 114 7.57 -4.90 -3.08
C SER A 114 8.80 -5.63 -3.62
N VAL A 115 8.79 -5.93 -4.91
CA VAL A 115 9.89 -6.59 -5.61
C VAL A 115 10.29 -5.71 -6.79
N ARG A 116 11.58 -5.46 -6.96
CA ARG A 116 12.10 -4.81 -8.16
C ARG A 116 12.30 -5.85 -9.25
N PRO A 117 11.59 -5.77 -10.39
CA PRO A 117 11.65 -6.80 -11.42
C PRO A 117 13.04 -6.98 -12.06
N GLY A 118 13.78 -5.90 -12.28
CA GLY A 118 15.04 -5.94 -13.01
C GLY A 118 16.19 -6.65 -12.32
N ASP A 119 16.26 -6.55 -10.99
CA ASP A 119 17.27 -7.22 -10.16
C ASP A 119 16.67 -8.30 -9.25
N HIS A 120 15.34 -8.55 -9.37
CA HIS A 120 14.56 -9.49 -8.58
C HIS A 120 14.75 -9.33 -7.06
N GLU A 121 15.13 -8.13 -6.61
CA GLU A 121 15.35 -7.81 -5.22
C GLU A 121 14.01 -7.55 -4.52
N VAL A 122 13.78 -8.24 -3.40
CA VAL A 122 12.67 -7.92 -2.49
C VAL A 122 13.04 -6.67 -1.71
N ARG A 123 12.35 -5.56 -1.99
CA ARG A 123 12.65 -4.24 -1.42
C ARG A 123 12.17 -4.10 0.02
N TRP A 124 10.96 -4.54 0.27
CA TRP A 124 10.36 -4.48 1.60
C TRP A 124 9.17 -5.44 1.72
N HIS A 125 8.83 -5.71 2.98
CA HIS A 125 7.63 -6.43 3.39
C HIS A 125 6.84 -5.57 4.36
N ARG A 126 5.50 -5.61 4.25
CA ARG A 126 4.61 -4.93 5.18
C ARG A 126 3.42 -5.82 5.52
N ALA A 127 3.32 -6.20 6.80
CA ALA A 127 2.10 -6.82 7.31
C ALA A 127 1.01 -5.74 7.47
N VAL A 128 -0.17 -6.01 6.93
CA VAL A 128 -1.33 -5.12 7.01
C VAL A 128 -2.34 -5.71 7.97
N PRO A 129 -2.59 -5.07 9.13
CA PRO A 129 -3.52 -5.59 10.13
C PRO A 129 -4.93 -5.81 9.56
N GLY A 130 -5.50 -6.99 9.77
CA GLY A 130 -6.83 -7.36 9.31
C GLY A 130 -6.94 -7.69 7.82
N LEU A 131 -5.86 -7.57 7.03
CA LEU A 131 -5.90 -7.92 5.60
C LEU A 131 -6.11 -9.41 5.40
N ALA A 132 -5.39 -10.28 6.11
CA ALA A 132 -5.57 -11.73 6.01
C ALA A 132 -7.02 -12.15 6.31
N ASP A 133 -7.65 -11.59 7.34
CA ASP A 133 -9.04 -11.87 7.70
C ASP A 133 -10.00 -11.39 6.62
N TYR A 134 -9.76 -10.20 6.08
CA TYR A 134 -10.53 -9.67 4.95
C TYR A 134 -10.42 -10.57 3.71
N LEU A 135 -9.22 -11.05 3.37
CA LEU A 135 -8.98 -11.91 2.22
C LEU A 135 -9.70 -13.27 2.35
N ARG A 136 -9.68 -13.89 3.53
CA ARG A 136 -10.33 -15.19 3.79
C ARG A 136 -11.85 -15.15 3.72
N ALA A 137 -12.46 -14.03 4.08
CA ALA A 137 -13.90 -13.86 4.07
C ALA A 137 -14.68 -14.85 4.97
N ASP A 138 -14.05 -15.41 5.98
CA ASP A 138 -14.63 -16.49 6.80
C ASP A 138 -15.85 -16.04 7.62
N GLY A 139 -15.99 -14.75 7.89
CA GLY A 139 -17.13 -14.18 8.62
C GLY A 139 -18.36 -13.84 7.76
N GLU A 140 -18.35 -14.13 6.46
CA GLU A 140 -19.47 -13.79 5.59
C GLU A 140 -20.57 -14.86 5.59
N PRO A 141 -21.85 -14.46 5.44
CA PRO A 141 -22.93 -15.40 5.26
C PRO A 141 -22.67 -16.37 4.10
N GLY A 142 -22.71 -17.66 4.38
CA GLY A 142 -22.49 -18.72 3.37
C GLY A 142 -21.03 -19.01 3.03
N ALA A 143 -20.07 -18.45 3.78
CA ALA A 143 -18.64 -18.75 3.59
C ALA A 143 -18.33 -20.25 3.73
N ASP A 144 -19.03 -20.94 4.65
CA ASP A 144 -18.96 -22.36 4.90
C ASP A 144 -19.39 -23.24 3.70
N LYS A 145 -20.19 -22.69 2.80
CA LYS A 145 -20.69 -23.37 1.59
C LYS A 145 -19.82 -23.20 0.36
N ARG A 146 -18.80 -22.35 0.45
CA ARG A 146 -17.90 -22.07 -0.69
C ARG A 146 -16.93 -23.23 -0.91
N THR A 147 -16.73 -23.59 -2.17
CA THR A 147 -15.62 -24.48 -2.56
C THR A 147 -14.27 -23.79 -2.41
N ASP A 148 -13.18 -24.55 -2.40
CA ASP A 148 -11.83 -23.99 -2.34
C ASP A 148 -11.54 -23.03 -3.51
N ALA A 149 -11.99 -23.37 -4.71
CA ALA A 149 -11.88 -22.53 -5.89
C ALA A 149 -12.62 -21.18 -5.69
N GLN A 150 -13.86 -21.23 -5.18
CA GLN A 150 -14.64 -20.02 -4.89
C GLN A 150 -14.01 -19.17 -3.78
N ARG A 151 -13.44 -19.77 -2.74
CA ARG A 151 -12.69 -19.08 -1.70
C ARG A 151 -11.48 -18.35 -2.29
N LYS A 152 -10.72 -19.05 -3.13
CA LYS A 152 -9.55 -18.47 -3.80
C LYS A 152 -9.91 -17.31 -4.74
N ASP A 153 -10.96 -17.46 -5.54
CA ASP A 153 -11.42 -16.38 -6.42
C ASP A 153 -11.92 -15.16 -5.63
N THR A 154 -12.63 -15.39 -4.52
CA THR A 154 -13.03 -14.32 -3.61
C THR A 154 -11.81 -13.61 -3.00
N ALA A 155 -10.81 -14.38 -2.56
CA ALA A 155 -9.58 -13.82 -2.01
C ALA A 155 -8.83 -12.95 -3.04
N LYS A 156 -8.74 -13.39 -4.29
CA LYS A 156 -8.15 -12.60 -5.39
C LYS A 156 -8.90 -11.30 -5.67
N GLN A 157 -10.23 -11.35 -5.74
CA GLN A 157 -11.05 -10.16 -5.92
C GLN A 157 -10.86 -9.17 -4.77
N ARG A 158 -10.78 -9.64 -3.55
CA ARG A 158 -10.54 -8.81 -2.37
C ARG A 158 -9.13 -8.25 -2.33
N ALA A 159 -8.13 -9.03 -2.72
CA ALA A 159 -6.76 -8.53 -2.84
C ALA A 159 -6.65 -7.40 -3.87
N ALA A 160 -7.31 -7.56 -5.03
CA ALA A 160 -7.40 -6.52 -6.05
C ALA A 160 -8.13 -5.26 -5.56
N ALA A 161 -9.20 -5.44 -4.78
CA ALA A 161 -9.97 -4.34 -4.22
C ALA A 161 -9.26 -3.65 -3.04
N ALA A 162 -8.34 -4.35 -2.36
CA ALA A 162 -7.61 -3.80 -1.23
C ALA A 162 -6.40 -2.95 -1.66
N LEU A 163 -5.74 -3.28 -2.76
CA LEU A 163 -4.50 -2.62 -3.18
C LEU A 163 -4.74 -1.57 -4.26
N HIS A 164 -4.37 -0.33 -3.98
CA HIS A 164 -4.42 0.79 -4.90
C HIS A 164 -3.04 1.41 -5.05
N THR A 165 -2.57 1.55 -6.28
CA THR A 165 -1.31 2.24 -6.59
C THR A 165 -1.62 3.63 -7.11
N VAL A 166 -0.99 4.65 -6.53
CA VAL A 166 -1.22 6.05 -6.86
C VAL A 166 0.10 6.69 -7.25
N GLN A 167 0.10 7.37 -8.39
CA GLN A 167 1.29 8.04 -8.89
C GLN A 167 1.11 9.55 -8.81
N ARG A 168 2.01 10.21 -8.07
CA ARG A 168 2.06 11.66 -7.96
C ARG A 168 3.46 12.15 -8.26
N ASP A 169 3.57 13.08 -9.22
CA ASP A 169 4.83 13.77 -9.56
C ASP A 169 6.06 12.86 -9.65
N GLY A 170 5.88 11.66 -10.23
CA GLY A 170 6.94 10.66 -10.37
C GLY A 170 7.30 9.88 -9.10
N SER A 171 6.59 10.14 -7.99
CA SER A 171 6.78 9.41 -6.72
C SER A 171 5.59 8.49 -6.45
N PRO A 172 5.66 7.21 -6.84
CA PRO A 172 4.57 6.28 -6.63
C PRO A 172 4.40 5.96 -5.15
N TRP A 173 3.15 5.80 -4.75
CA TRP A 173 2.78 5.30 -3.44
C TRP A 173 1.59 4.35 -3.56
N LEU A 174 1.31 3.63 -2.52
CA LEU A 174 0.20 2.68 -2.49
C LEU A 174 -0.65 2.87 -1.25
N ALA A 175 -1.93 2.55 -1.41
CA ALA A 175 -2.86 2.43 -0.30
C ALA A 175 -3.35 0.99 -0.21
N VAL A 176 -3.42 0.48 1.01
CA VAL A 176 -4.06 -0.80 1.31
C VAL A 176 -5.30 -0.50 2.14
N VAL A 177 -6.45 -0.95 1.65
CA VAL A 177 -7.76 -0.69 2.24
C VAL A 177 -8.40 -1.99 2.68
N THR A 178 -8.78 -2.06 3.95
CA THR A 178 -9.61 -3.12 4.52
C THR A 178 -10.86 -2.51 5.13
N PRO A 179 -11.88 -3.27 5.50
CA PRO A 179 -13.07 -2.68 6.15
C PRO A 179 -12.78 -1.86 7.40
N ASN A 180 -11.73 -2.19 8.14
CA ASN A 180 -11.41 -1.58 9.43
C ASN A 180 -10.18 -0.67 9.43
N LEU A 181 -9.47 -0.58 8.30
CA LEU A 181 -8.19 0.11 8.24
C LEU A 181 -7.87 0.56 6.81
N THR A 182 -7.26 1.72 6.67
CA THR A 182 -6.52 2.11 5.47
C THR A 182 -5.10 2.50 5.84
N MET A 183 -4.14 2.08 5.03
CA MET A 183 -2.71 2.39 5.19
C MET A 183 -2.17 2.96 3.89
N GLY A 184 -1.48 4.10 3.96
CA GLY A 184 -0.69 4.63 2.85
C GLY A 184 0.78 4.30 3.04
N LEU A 185 1.41 3.74 2.01
CA LEU A 185 2.81 3.32 2.03
C LEU A 185 3.56 3.98 0.88
N ARG A 186 4.81 4.37 1.14
CA ARG A 186 5.70 4.81 0.06
C ARG A 186 6.24 3.58 -0.66
N ASP A 187 6.23 3.61 -1.99
CA ASP A 187 6.68 2.47 -2.80
C ASP A 187 8.16 2.15 -2.60
N ALA A 188 9.01 3.15 -2.48
CA ALA A 188 10.46 2.98 -2.46
C ALA A 188 10.99 2.11 -1.30
N ASP A 189 10.35 2.16 -0.14
CA ASP A 189 10.85 1.54 1.11
C ASP A 189 9.74 0.97 2.01
N GLY A 190 8.48 1.03 1.58
CA GLY A 190 7.34 0.59 2.39
C GLY A 190 7.09 1.46 3.63
N ASP A 191 7.64 2.67 3.69
CA ASP A 191 7.47 3.57 4.82
C ASP A 191 6.00 3.99 4.97
N LEU A 192 5.49 3.87 6.20
CA LEU A 192 4.11 4.17 6.54
C LEU A 192 3.89 5.69 6.53
N ARG A 193 2.98 6.16 5.67
CA ARG A 193 2.65 7.57 5.53
C ARG A 193 1.42 7.96 6.32
N TYR A 194 0.42 7.12 6.30
CA TYR A 194 -0.75 7.24 7.16
C TYR A 194 -1.30 5.88 7.52
N ASN A 195 -2.01 5.84 8.62
CA ASN A 195 -2.75 4.69 9.11
C ASN A 195 -4.02 5.24 9.76
N ASP A 196 -5.18 4.96 9.18
CA ASP A 196 -6.43 5.50 9.66
C ASP A 196 -7.52 4.43 9.72
N ARG A 197 -8.48 4.65 10.61
CA ARG A 197 -9.61 3.76 10.84
C ARG A 197 -10.91 4.51 10.62
N PRO A 198 -11.96 3.85 10.14
CA PRO A 198 -13.25 4.49 10.06
C PRO A 198 -13.76 4.84 11.46
N SER A 199 -14.58 5.87 11.58
CA SER A 199 -15.23 6.23 12.84
C SER A 199 -16.09 5.08 13.37
N ASN A 200 -16.36 5.07 14.68
CA ASN A 200 -17.13 4.02 15.33
C ASN A 200 -18.49 3.79 14.64
N GLY A 201 -18.83 2.53 14.41
CA GLY A 201 -20.03 2.12 13.69
C GLY A 201 -19.95 2.24 12.17
N CYS A 202 -18.79 2.61 11.64
CA CYS A 202 -18.56 2.66 10.20
C CYS A 202 -17.57 1.59 9.75
N LEU A 203 -17.67 1.19 8.48
CA LEU A 203 -16.72 0.33 7.78
C LEU A 203 -16.37 0.96 6.44
N TYR A 204 -15.12 0.86 6.03
CA TYR A 204 -14.70 1.14 4.66
C TYR A 204 -15.20 0.05 3.72
N ASP A 205 -15.42 0.42 2.47
CA ASP A 205 -15.81 -0.51 1.41
C ASP A 205 -14.67 -0.64 0.37
N PRO A 206 -13.76 -1.62 0.55
CA PRO A 206 -12.66 -1.80 -0.39
C PRO A 206 -13.15 -2.11 -1.82
N LEU A 207 -14.28 -2.84 -1.97
CA LEU A 207 -14.81 -3.22 -3.28
C LEU A 207 -15.34 -2.03 -4.10
N ARG A 208 -15.71 -0.93 -3.43
CA ARG A 208 -16.15 0.32 -4.07
C ARG A 208 -15.09 1.42 -4.02
N THR A 209 -13.91 1.11 -3.47
CA THR A 209 -12.79 2.05 -3.43
C THR A 209 -12.27 2.27 -4.84
N VAL A 210 -12.00 3.53 -5.16
CA VAL A 210 -11.39 3.93 -6.43
C VAL A 210 -10.17 4.80 -6.18
N HIS A 211 -9.32 4.94 -7.20
CA HIS A 211 -8.18 5.86 -7.12
C HIS A 211 -8.05 6.68 -8.40
N THR A 212 -7.44 7.83 -8.25
CA THR A 212 -6.90 8.68 -9.32
C THR A 212 -5.38 8.68 -9.20
N ASP A 213 -4.69 9.44 -10.06
CA ASP A 213 -3.23 9.60 -9.91
C ASP A 213 -2.83 10.34 -8.63
N TYR A 214 -3.77 10.95 -7.91
CA TYR A 214 -3.50 11.85 -6.79
C TYR A 214 -4.09 11.40 -5.45
N ALA A 215 -5.13 10.58 -5.47
CA ALA A 215 -5.83 10.20 -4.24
C ALA A 215 -6.51 8.85 -4.37
N VAL A 216 -6.69 8.20 -3.22
CA VAL A 216 -7.58 7.05 -3.05
C VAL A 216 -8.85 7.54 -2.37
N LEU A 217 -10.00 7.19 -2.92
CA LEU A 217 -11.33 7.55 -2.43
C LEU A 217 -12.05 6.30 -1.94
N ILE A 218 -12.34 6.28 -0.67
CA ILE A 218 -12.85 5.11 0.05
C ILE A 218 -14.29 5.39 0.50
N PRO A 219 -15.31 4.79 -0.12
CA PRO A 219 -16.66 4.81 0.40
C PRO A 219 -16.72 4.10 1.77
N ARG A 220 -17.55 4.62 2.65
CA ARG A 220 -17.81 4.01 3.96
C ARG A 220 -19.30 3.91 4.21
N THR A 221 -19.71 2.90 4.93
CA THR A 221 -21.09 2.73 5.40
C THR A 221 -21.09 2.70 6.91
N CYS A 222 -21.97 3.49 7.52
CA CYS A 222 -22.16 3.54 8.95
C CYS A 222 -23.50 2.93 9.33
N THR A 223 -23.50 2.13 10.40
CA THR A 223 -24.69 1.45 10.89
C THR A 223 -25.02 1.91 12.31
N ASN A 224 -26.31 1.89 12.66
CA ASN A 224 -26.74 2.09 14.04
C ASN A 224 -26.57 0.81 14.87
N SER A 225 -26.93 0.86 16.14
CA SER A 225 -26.86 -0.29 17.06
C SER A 225 -27.73 -1.48 16.64
N SER A 226 -28.70 -1.26 15.76
CA SER A 226 -29.57 -2.32 15.19
C SER A 226 -29.01 -2.89 13.88
N GLY A 227 -27.81 -2.48 13.44
CA GLY A 227 -27.19 -2.94 12.19
C GLY A 227 -27.78 -2.31 10.91
N VAL A 228 -28.67 -1.32 11.05
CA VAL A 228 -29.28 -0.64 9.90
C VAL A 228 -28.34 0.46 9.41
N ALA A 229 -28.08 0.51 8.11
CA ALA A 229 -27.32 1.58 7.50
C ALA A 229 -28.03 2.93 7.67
N VAL A 230 -27.37 3.87 8.34
CA VAL A 230 -27.96 5.18 8.69
C VAL A 230 -27.29 6.33 7.96
N SER A 231 -26.07 6.17 7.57
CA SER A 231 -25.30 7.17 6.82
C SER A 231 -24.18 6.52 6.05
N GLY A 232 -23.60 7.27 5.18
CA GLY A 232 -22.40 6.91 4.46
C GLY A 232 -21.39 8.04 4.47
N GLY A 233 -20.34 7.88 3.71
CA GLY A 233 -19.34 8.90 3.52
C GLY A 233 -18.33 8.44 2.47
N ILE A 234 -17.56 9.40 2.01
CA ILE A 234 -16.40 9.15 1.18
C ILE A 234 -15.21 9.78 1.88
N THR A 235 -14.19 9.00 2.13
CA THR A 235 -12.93 9.47 2.68
C THR A 235 -11.88 9.41 1.59
N GLY A 236 -11.18 10.51 1.35
CA GLY A 236 -10.09 10.60 0.40
C GLY A 236 -8.75 10.71 1.12
N TYR A 237 -7.74 10.01 0.63
CA TYR A 237 -6.38 10.07 1.16
C TYR A 237 -5.40 10.40 0.06
N ARG A 238 -4.46 11.27 0.40
CA ARG A 238 -3.28 11.60 -0.41
C ARG A 238 -2.04 11.29 0.41
N LEU A 239 -0.94 10.98 -0.26
CA LEU A 239 0.31 10.63 0.41
C LEU A 239 0.82 11.72 1.37
N ASP A 240 0.61 12.96 1.02
CA ASP A 240 1.21 14.14 1.67
C ASP A 240 0.25 14.95 2.53
N SER A 241 -0.99 14.50 2.66
CA SER A 241 -2.01 15.24 3.40
C SER A 241 -2.84 14.33 4.28
N ASN A 242 -3.33 14.87 5.36
CA ASN A 242 -4.37 14.23 6.15
C ASN A 242 -5.57 13.93 5.25
N GLY A 243 -6.21 12.81 5.50
CA GLY A 243 -7.42 12.42 4.81
C GLY A 243 -8.50 13.51 4.96
N TRP A 244 -9.33 13.63 3.97
CA TRP A 244 -10.56 14.42 4.02
C TRP A 244 -11.75 13.49 3.95
N SER A 245 -12.88 13.90 4.49
CA SER A 245 -14.10 13.10 4.40
C SER A 245 -15.30 13.96 4.12
N MET A 246 -16.25 13.40 3.37
CA MET A 246 -17.58 14.00 3.21
C MET A 246 -18.65 13.02 3.67
N ILE A 247 -19.72 13.56 4.25
CA ILE A 247 -20.91 12.79 4.61
C ILE A 247 -21.76 12.64 3.36
N THR A 248 -22.21 11.43 3.10
CA THR A 248 -23.10 11.09 1.98
C THR A 248 -24.19 10.15 2.47
N GLY A 249 -25.17 9.87 1.64
CA GLY A 249 -26.05 8.73 1.85
C GLY A 249 -25.31 7.40 1.77
N PRO A 250 -25.88 6.31 2.29
CA PRO A 250 -25.23 4.99 2.30
C PRO A 250 -25.05 4.39 0.91
N ALA A 251 -25.77 4.89 -0.09
CA ALA A 251 -25.72 4.44 -1.49
C ALA A 251 -24.84 5.31 -2.38
N ALA A 252 -24.08 6.24 -1.82
CA ALA A 252 -23.22 7.11 -2.63
C ALA A 252 -22.18 6.31 -3.42
N THR A 253 -21.95 6.72 -4.66
CA THR A 253 -20.98 6.09 -5.56
C THR A 253 -19.95 7.08 -6.04
N VAL A 254 -18.76 6.59 -6.32
CA VAL A 254 -17.64 7.36 -6.87
C VAL A 254 -17.30 6.78 -8.23
N LYS A 255 -17.23 7.65 -9.24
CA LYS A 255 -16.82 7.30 -10.60
C LYS A 255 -15.59 8.13 -10.97
N VAL A 256 -14.53 7.47 -11.39
CA VAL A 256 -13.35 8.15 -11.95
C VAL A 256 -13.69 8.68 -13.35
N LEU A 257 -13.50 9.98 -13.56
CA LEU A 257 -13.69 10.63 -14.84
C LEU A 257 -12.39 10.70 -15.65
N ASP A 258 -11.29 11.02 -14.97
CA ASP A 258 -9.94 11.06 -15.54
C ASP A 258 -8.86 10.92 -14.46
N ARG A 259 -7.62 11.23 -14.81
CA ARG A 259 -6.44 11.08 -13.93
C ARG A 259 -6.52 11.85 -12.61
N SER A 260 -7.33 12.91 -12.54
CA SER A 260 -7.44 13.75 -11.34
C SER A 260 -8.88 13.98 -10.88
N ARG A 261 -9.87 13.71 -11.73
CA ARG A 261 -11.26 14.05 -11.42
C ARG A 261 -12.11 12.83 -11.16
N VAL A 262 -13.00 12.99 -10.19
CA VAL A 262 -14.02 12.00 -9.83
C VAL A 262 -15.39 12.64 -9.80
N GLU A 263 -16.40 11.89 -10.13
CA GLU A 263 -17.81 12.22 -9.96
C GLU A 263 -18.35 11.46 -8.74
N ILE A 264 -19.00 12.17 -7.84
CA ILE A 264 -19.67 11.58 -6.69
C ILE A 264 -21.18 11.77 -6.88
N THR A 265 -21.91 10.66 -6.87
CA THR A 265 -23.36 10.63 -6.93
C THR A 265 -23.90 10.17 -5.58
N ASP A 266 -24.78 10.96 -4.97
CA ASP A 266 -25.38 10.67 -3.67
C ASP A 266 -26.89 10.40 -3.84
N GLY A 267 -27.19 9.22 -4.40
CA GLY A 267 -28.56 8.82 -4.69
C GLY A 267 -29.15 9.47 -5.95
N PRO A 268 -30.38 9.11 -6.31
CA PRO A 268 -30.98 9.50 -7.59
C PRO A 268 -31.50 10.95 -7.64
N ILE A 269 -31.61 11.63 -6.50
CA ILE A 269 -32.25 12.95 -6.38
C ILE A 269 -31.20 14.07 -6.35
N VAL A 270 -29.97 13.75 -5.92
CA VAL A 270 -28.89 14.75 -5.76
C VAL A 270 -28.05 14.79 -7.06
N PRO A 271 -27.87 15.95 -7.67
CA PRO A 271 -27.02 16.07 -8.85
C PRO A 271 -25.60 15.56 -8.57
N PRO A 272 -24.97 14.86 -9.51
CA PRO A 272 -23.58 14.44 -9.36
C PRO A 272 -22.66 15.65 -9.15
N LYS A 273 -21.67 15.48 -8.27
CA LYS A 273 -20.65 16.52 -8.01
C LYS A 273 -19.30 16.05 -8.53
N VAL A 274 -18.61 16.91 -9.25
CA VAL A 274 -17.27 16.64 -9.76
C VAL A 274 -16.24 17.26 -8.80
N PHE A 275 -15.23 16.47 -8.44
CA PHE A 275 -14.13 16.89 -7.57
C PHE A 275 -12.80 16.70 -8.28
N ASP A 276 -11.90 17.67 -8.13
CA ASP A 276 -10.50 17.54 -8.52
C ASP A 276 -9.67 17.04 -7.33
N THR A 277 -9.18 15.82 -7.42
CA THR A 277 -8.36 15.19 -6.38
C THR A 277 -6.92 15.71 -6.33
N LYS A 278 -6.52 16.52 -7.32
CA LYS A 278 -5.22 17.18 -7.36
C LYS A 278 -5.18 18.39 -6.41
N ALA A 279 -6.31 19.05 -6.18
CA ALA A 279 -6.42 20.14 -5.24
C ALA A 279 -6.12 19.68 -3.79
N ALA A 280 -5.53 20.53 -2.97
CA ALA A 280 -5.16 20.23 -1.58
C ALA A 280 -6.38 19.90 -0.68
N ALA A 281 -7.55 20.48 -0.98
CA ALA A 281 -8.87 20.03 -0.57
C ALA A 281 -9.68 19.88 -1.85
N PRO A 282 -10.60 18.92 -1.96
CA PRO A 282 -11.43 18.84 -3.14
C PRO A 282 -12.20 20.16 -3.26
N GLU A 283 -11.74 21.02 -4.13
CA GLU A 283 -12.54 22.16 -4.55
C GLU A 283 -13.76 21.56 -5.23
N THR A 284 -14.90 21.72 -4.57
CA THR A 284 -16.18 21.49 -5.22
C THR A 284 -16.17 22.44 -6.39
N ALA A 285 -16.11 21.94 -7.62
CA ALA A 285 -16.41 22.74 -8.77
C ALA A 285 -17.83 23.28 -8.52
N CYS A 286 -17.93 24.54 -8.11
CA CYS A 286 -19.18 25.16 -7.74
C CYS A 286 -20.05 25.25 -8.98
N THR A 287 -20.79 24.21 -9.30
CA THR A 287 -21.97 24.37 -10.12
C THR A 287 -23.02 25.01 -9.23
N SER A 288 -23.31 26.27 -9.52
CA SER A 288 -24.33 27.06 -8.85
C SER A 288 -25.68 26.36 -8.98
N VAL A 289 -26.07 25.64 -7.94
CA VAL A 289 -27.46 25.32 -7.69
C VAL A 289 -27.65 25.40 -6.18
N ASP A 290 -28.47 26.33 -5.76
CA ASP A 290 -28.94 26.49 -4.40
C ASP A 290 -29.45 25.15 -3.83
N ALA A 291 -28.70 24.53 -2.97
CA ALA A 291 -29.15 23.34 -2.26
C ALA A 291 -29.09 23.56 -0.74
N PRO A 292 -30.20 23.36 -0.03
CA PRO A 292 -30.31 23.59 1.41
C PRO A 292 -29.81 22.36 2.19
N PHE A 293 -28.51 22.07 2.13
CA PHE A 293 -27.88 21.15 3.08
C PHE A 293 -26.58 21.75 3.58
N ALA A 294 -26.54 21.96 4.90
CA ALA A 294 -25.35 22.39 5.61
C ALA A 294 -24.24 21.34 5.46
N ALA A 295 -23.51 21.38 4.34
CA ALA A 295 -22.24 20.71 4.22
C ALA A 295 -21.31 21.35 5.26
N VAL A 296 -20.66 20.53 6.09
CA VAL A 296 -19.53 20.97 6.90
C VAL A 296 -18.55 21.67 5.95
N ARG A 297 -18.42 22.98 6.11
CA ARG A 297 -17.56 23.81 5.26
C ARG A 297 -16.13 23.33 5.42
N PRO A 298 -15.44 22.95 4.31
CA PRO A 298 -14.00 23.06 4.29
C PRO A 298 -13.66 24.54 4.51
N GLN A 299 -12.64 24.83 5.30
CA GLN A 299 -12.11 26.20 5.42
C GLN A 299 -11.49 26.62 4.08
N GLY A 300 -12.27 27.12 3.19
CA GLY A 300 -11.96 27.60 1.86
C GLY A 300 -13.26 27.86 1.13
N GLY A 301 -13.80 29.06 1.24
CA GLY A 301 -15.06 29.41 0.57
C GLY A 301 -14.88 29.38 -0.95
N CYS A 302 -15.87 28.86 -1.66
CA CYS A 302 -16.01 29.09 -3.10
C CYS A 302 -16.01 30.58 -3.36
N THR A 303 -14.97 31.10 -4.00
CA THR A 303 -14.98 32.46 -4.56
C THR A 303 -15.75 32.38 -5.88
N ASP A 304 -16.86 33.08 -5.93
CA ASP A 304 -17.64 33.31 -7.16
C ASP A 304 -16.73 34.01 -8.18
N PRO A 305 -16.42 33.41 -9.33
CA PRO A 305 -15.59 34.08 -10.34
C PRO A 305 -16.25 35.32 -10.96
N SER A 306 -17.53 35.60 -10.66
CA SER A 306 -18.27 36.77 -11.12
C SER A 306 -18.22 37.92 -10.13
N ALA A 307 -17.65 37.76 -8.93
CA ALA A 307 -17.48 38.87 -7.98
C ALA A 307 -16.25 39.68 -8.37
N SER A 308 -16.48 40.81 -9.04
CA SER A 308 -15.46 41.85 -9.27
C SER A 308 -14.80 42.22 -7.93
N PRO A 309 -13.47 42.35 -7.88
CA PRO A 309 -12.79 42.73 -6.64
C PRO A 309 -13.20 44.15 -6.23
N THR A 310 -14.04 44.23 -5.22
CA THR A 310 -14.27 45.51 -4.52
C THR A 310 -12.97 45.91 -3.82
N ALA A 311 -12.37 46.96 -4.26
CA ALA A 311 -11.13 47.52 -3.72
C ALA A 311 -11.22 47.67 -2.20
N SER A 312 -10.52 46.84 -1.46
CA SER A 312 -10.35 47.02 -0.02
C SER A 312 -9.40 48.18 0.25
N ALA A 313 -9.88 49.11 1.02
CA ALA A 313 -9.11 50.25 1.53
C ALA A 313 -7.89 49.80 2.35
N PRO A 314 -6.79 50.57 2.36
CA PRO A 314 -5.56 50.16 3.03
C PRO A 314 -5.73 50.19 4.55
N ALA A 315 -5.44 49.06 5.20
CA ALA A 315 -5.38 48.96 6.64
C ALA A 315 -4.16 49.70 7.19
N THR A 316 -4.42 50.63 8.09
CA THR A 316 -3.43 51.39 8.86
C THR A 316 -2.56 50.45 9.69
N GLN A 317 -1.26 50.45 9.47
CA GLN A 317 -0.28 49.71 10.26
C GLN A 317 -0.22 50.23 11.69
N ALA A 318 -0.53 49.42 12.68
CA ALA A 318 -0.22 49.68 14.09
C ALA A 318 1.22 49.25 14.40
N ALA A 319 1.92 50.11 15.15
CA ALA A 319 3.33 49.96 15.52
C ALA A 319 3.60 48.75 16.44
N PRO A 320 4.81 48.17 16.41
CA PRO A 320 5.15 47.00 17.23
C PRO A 320 5.43 47.40 18.69
N THR A 321 4.73 46.78 19.59
CA THR A 321 5.00 46.85 21.04
C THR A 321 6.11 45.88 21.40
N THR A 322 7.19 46.41 21.94
CA THR A 322 8.36 45.71 22.50
C THR A 322 7.93 44.91 23.73
N GLN A 323 8.08 43.62 23.72
CA GLN A 323 7.86 42.77 24.89
C GLN A 323 9.18 42.19 25.41
N ALA A 324 9.38 42.39 26.71
CA ALA A 324 10.58 42.08 27.49
C ALA A 324 10.78 40.57 27.68
N THR A 325 12.05 40.17 27.72
CA THR A 325 12.57 38.84 28.03
C THR A 325 12.40 38.49 29.52
N PRO A 326 11.92 37.34 29.93
CA PRO A 326 12.18 36.82 31.26
C PRO A 326 13.34 35.83 31.27
N THR A 327 14.34 36.14 32.04
CA THR A 327 15.43 35.29 32.54
C THR A 327 14.83 34.27 33.53
N GLY A 328 14.99 33.01 33.30
CA GLY A 328 14.52 31.94 34.23
C GLY A 328 15.50 30.78 34.30
N SER A 329 16.05 30.62 35.45
CA SER A 329 17.08 29.74 35.99
C SER A 329 16.99 28.25 35.64
N ALA A 330 18.16 27.69 35.45
CA ALA A 330 18.44 26.26 35.46
C ALA A 330 18.12 25.62 36.82
N THR A 331 17.50 24.46 36.81
CA THR A 331 17.52 23.48 37.91
C THR A 331 17.89 22.12 37.34
N ASP A 332 19.00 21.69 37.86
CA ASP A 332 19.68 20.41 37.80
C ASP A 332 18.76 19.29 38.36
N GLN A 333 18.54 18.21 37.64
CA GLN A 333 18.00 16.99 38.23
C GLN A 333 18.74 15.77 37.69
N THR A 334 19.54 15.25 38.57
CA THR A 334 20.28 14.01 38.62
C THR A 334 19.40 12.79 38.33
N ALA A 335 19.79 11.96 37.40
CA ALA A 335 19.23 10.64 37.13
C ALA A 335 19.85 9.57 37.98
N ALA A 336 19.03 8.71 38.59
CA ALA A 336 19.42 7.44 39.18
C ALA A 336 19.04 6.27 38.27
N PRO A 337 19.82 5.17 38.22
CA PRO A 337 19.52 4.02 37.37
C PRO A 337 18.65 3.01 38.13
N GLN A 338 17.69 2.38 37.42
CA GLN A 338 17.03 1.15 37.87
C GLN A 338 17.32 -0.01 36.93
N GLN A 339 17.51 -1.14 37.56
CA GLN A 339 17.91 -2.46 37.11
C GLN A 339 16.99 -3.08 36.04
#